data_5e904b31eb04c56632366ec00e7ebffc
#
_entry.id   5e904b31eb04c56632366ec00e7ebffc
#
_cell.length_a   1.000
_cell.length_b   1.000
_cell.length_c   1.000
_cell.angle_alpha   90.00
_cell.angle_beta   90.00
_cell.angle_gamma   90.00
#
_symmetry.space_group_name_H-M   'P 1'
#
loop_
_entity.id
_entity.type
_entity.pdbx_description
1 polymer ?
#
loop_
_entity_poly.entity_id
_entity_poly.type
_entity_poly.pdbx_seq_one_letter_code
_entity_poly.pdbx_strand_id
1 'polypeptide(L)'
;MGEGIWRFALREMPGAFRRAWHLERARMKADGLPFWSLHNELLQPALITVALWTTLAAWLGPQVLLFLLAASLWANFQLTTANYIEHYGLLRRAGPDGRVERCAPQHSWNSNHLFSNWAVFHLQRHSDHHAHPMRRYQSLRHVDDVPQLPNGYFGMFTIAYFPPLWFALMDARLVAAVHSDASRINFSPRRRAALMRRHGLDASPAAPA
;
A
#
# COMPACT_ATOMS: atom_id res chain seq x y z
N MET A 1 8.26 9.19 3.04
CA MET A 1 8.34 10.62 2.67
C MET A 1 9.36 10.82 1.56
N GLY A 2 9.04 11.58 0.49
CA GLY A 2 9.96 11.91 -0.59
C GLY A 2 10.13 10.87 -1.72
N GLU A 3 9.43 9.74 -1.71
CA GLU A 3 9.31 8.82 -2.85
C GLU A 3 7.97 9.07 -3.55
N GLY A 4 7.99 9.33 -4.87
CA GLY A 4 6.76 9.52 -5.65
C GLY A 4 6.17 8.19 -6.12
N ILE A 5 4.86 8.20 -6.45
CA ILE A 5 4.10 7.00 -6.84
C ILE A 5 4.74 6.19 -7.97
N TRP A 6 5.25 6.84 -9.00
CA TRP A 6 5.85 6.16 -10.16
C TRP A 6 7.05 5.31 -9.77
N ARG A 7 7.95 5.87 -8.96
CA ARG A 7 9.11 5.13 -8.44
C ARG A 7 8.69 4.04 -7.46
N PHE A 8 7.73 4.34 -6.60
CA PHE A 8 7.16 3.38 -5.66
C PHE A 8 6.57 2.18 -6.43
N ALA A 9 5.74 2.42 -7.43
CA ALA A 9 5.11 1.36 -8.22
C ALA A 9 6.12 0.49 -8.97
N LEU A 10 7.13 1.09 -9.61
CA LEU A 10 8.21 0.35 -10.29
C LEU A 10 9.00 -0.56 -9.35
N ARG A 11 9.08 -0.24 -8.07
CA ARG A 11 9.74 -1.04 -7.05
C ARG A 11 8.77 -2.04 -6.41
N GLU A 12 7.57 -1.59 -6.08
CA GLU A 12 6.60 -2.36 -5.29
C GLU A 12 5.91 -3.46 -6.09
N MET A 13 5.47 -3.19 -7.32
CA MET A 13 4.78 -4.20 -8.11
C MET A 13 5.62 -5.48 -8.32
N PRO A 14 6.87 -5.40 -8.83
CA PRO A 14 7.71 -6.60 -8.93
C PRO A 14 8.17 -7.11 -7.56
N GLY A 15 8.31 -6.22 -6.58
CA GLY A 15 8.67 -6.58 -5.20
C GLY A 15 7.60 -7.42 -4.51
N ALA A 16 6.33 -7.04 -4.65
CA ALA A 16 5.19 -7.77 -4.12
C ALA A 16 5.10 -9.18 -4.72
N PHE A 17 5.26 -9.28 -6.05
CA PHE A 17 5.29 -10.58 -6.73
C PHE A 17 6.42 -11.48 -6.20
N ARG A 18 7.63 -10.95 -6.06
CA ARG A 18 8.77 -11.71 -5.51
C ARG A 18 8.51 -12.19 -4.08
N ARG A 19 7.95 -11.31 -3.23
CA ARG A 19 7.60 -11.68 -1.84
C ARG A 19 6.54 -12.79 -1.81
N ALA A 20 5.47 -12.65 -2.60
CA ALA A 20 4.44 -13.67 -2.70
C ALA A 20 5.02 -15.02 -3.15
N TRP A 21 5.88 -15.01 -4.16
CA TRP A 21 6.57 -16.20 -4.65
C TRP A 21 7.43 -16.89 -3.57
N HIS A 22 8.21 -16.10 -2.83
CA HIS A 22 9.06 -16.65 -1.76
C HIS A 22 8.23 -17.18 -0.58
N LEU A 23 7.17 -16.48 -0.19
CA LEU A 23 6.27 -16.92 0.87
C LEU A 23 5.57 -18.22 0.51
N GLU A 24 5.02 -18.30 -0.70
CA GLU A 24 4.35 -19.51 -1.16
C GLU A 24 5.33 -20.70 -1.27
N ARG A 25 6.52 -20.45 -1.78
CA ARG A 25 7.56 -21.49 -1.81
C ARG A 25 7.93 -22.01 -0.42
N ALA A 26 8.03 -21.12 0.56
CA ALA A 26 8.30 -21.47 1.96
C ALA A 26 7.12 -22.26 2.57
N ARG A 27 5.87 -21.85 2.31
CA ARG A 27 4.68 -22.56 2.75
C ARG A 27 4.62 -23.98 2.19
N MET A 28 4.74 -24.13 0.87
CA MET A 28 4.72 -25.44 0.21
C MET A 28 5.81 -26.38 0.75
N LYS A 29 7.01 -25.84 1.00
CA LYS A 29 8.11 -26.61 1.60
C LYS A 29 7.77 -27.05 3.05
N ALA A 30 7.20 -26.17 3.85
CA ALA A 30 6.80 -26.48 5.23
C ALA A 30 5.72 -27.57 5.28
N ASP A 31 4.80 -27.55 4.31
CA ASP A 31 3.70 -28.53 4.18
C ASP A 31 4.16 -29.85 3.51
N GLY A 32 5.44 -29.98 3.11
CA GLY A 32 5.96 -31.15 2.41
C GLY A 32 5.39 -31.36 1.00
N LEU A 33 4.85 -30.29 0.39
CA LEU A 33 4.19 -30.34 -0.92
C LEU A 33 5.11 -29.86 -2.05
N PRO A 34 5.04 -30.47 -3.23
CA PRO A 34 5.81 -30.00 -4.40
C PRO A 34 5.28 -28.64 -4.86
N PHE A 35 6.21 -27.71 -5.14
CA PHE A 35 5.87 -26.35 -5.56
C PHE A 35 4.98 -26.30 -6.82
N TRP A 36 5.24 -27.17 -7.79
CA TRP A 36 4.49 -27.28 -9.04
C TRP A 36 3.31 -28.25 -8.89
N SER A 37 2.37 -27.89 -8.03
CA SER A 37 1.15 -28.67 -7.78
C SER A 37 -0.07 -27.76 -7.65
N LEU A 38 -1.26 -28.32 -7.76
CA LEU A 38 -2.51 -27.59 -7.61
C LEU A 38 -2.78 -27.10 -6.16
N HIS A 39 -1.92 -27.45 -5.19
CA HIS A 39 -1.97 -26.88 -3.85
C HIS A 39 -1.29 -25.50 -3.76
N ASN A 40 -0.61 -25.09 -4.83
CA ASN A 40 0.05 -23.79 -4.89
C ASN A 40 -0.97 -22.68 -5.19
N GLU A 41 -1.11 -21.76 -4.23
CA GLU A 41 -2.10 -20.66 -4.27
C GLU A 41 -1.75 -19.57 -5.31
N LEU A 42 -0.54 -19.57 -5.87
CA LEU A 42 -0.18 -18.70 -6.99
C LEU A 42 -0.45 -19.36 -8.35
N LEU A 43 -0.27 -20.69 -8.45
CA LEU A 43 -0.49 -21.40 -9.71
C LEU A 43 -1.96 -21.57 -10.04
N GLN A 44 -2.81 -21.81 -9.05
CA GLN A 44 -4.24 -21.96 -9.28
C GLN A 44 -4.86 -20.74 -10.00
N PRO A 45 -4.75 -19.50 -9.47
CA PRO A 45 -5.31 -18.35 -10.15
C PRO A 45 -4.60 -18.02 -11.45
N ALA A 46 -3.29 -18.34 -11.58
CA ALA A 46 -2.58 -18.18 -12.85
C ALA A 46 -3.14 -19.10 -13.94
N LEU A 47 -3.40 -20.36 -13.64
CA LEU A 47 -4.00 -21.33 -14.58
C LEU A 47 -5.41 -20.91 -14.98
N ILE A 48 -6.23 -20.47 -14.00
CA ILE A 48 -7.59 -19.96 -14.28
C ILE A 48 -7.51 -18.72 -15.18
N THR A 49 -6.59 -17.81 -14.92
CA THR A 49 -6.39 -16.61 -15.74
C THR A 49 -5.99 -16.96 -17.17
N VAL A 50 -5.03 -17.88 -17.34
CA VAL A 50 -4.60 -18.33 -18.67
C VAL A 50 -5.76 -18.99 -19.41
N ALA A 51 -6.52 -19.88 -18.77
CA ALA A 51 -7.67 -20.53 -19.37
C ALA A 51 -8.74 -19.52 -19.79
N LEU A 52 -9.07 -18.56 -18.92
CA LEU A 52 -10.04 -17.50 -19.23
C LEU A 52 -9.58 -16.62 -20.39
N TRP A 53 -8.32 -16.16 -20.37
CA TRP A 53 -7.79 -15.27 -21.41
C TRP A 53 -7.69 -15.97 -22.76
N THR A 54 -7.29 -17.25 -22.78
CA THR A 54 -7.28 -18.05 -24.02
C THR A 54 -8.69 -18.27 -24.57
N THR A 55 -9.67 -18.54 -23.71
CA THR A 55 -11.07 -18.68 -24.11
C THR A 55 -11.60 -17.37 -24.71
N LEU A 56 -11.35 -16.24 -24.05
CA LEU A 56 -11.76 -14.92 -24.55
C LEU A 56 -11.07 -14.58 -25.88
N ALA A 57 -9.79 -14.91 -26.02
CA ALA A 57 -9.05 -14.66 -27.26
C ALA A 57 -9.55 -15.55 -28.41
N ALA A 58 -9.92 -16.80 -28.14
CA ALA A 58 -10.52 -17.69 -29.14
C ALA A 58 -11.92 -17.21 -29.59
N TRP A 59 -12.69 -16.62 -28.66
CA TRP A 59 -14.05 -16.15 -28.95
C TRP A 59 -14.09 -14.76 -29.57
N LEU A 60 -13.30 -13.80 -29.05
CA LEU A 60 -13.35 -12.37 -29.41
C LEU A 60 -12.21 -11.95 -30.32
N GLY A 61 -11.28 -12.85 -30.61
CA GLY A 61 -10.06 -12.57 -31.35
C GLY A 61 -8.87 -12.18 -30.47
N PRO A 62 -7.62 -12.36 -30.95
CA PRO A 62 -6.39 -12.20 -30.14
C PRO A 62 -6.15 -10.76 -29.67
N GLN A 63 -6.75 -9.76 -30.27
CA GLN A 63 -6.65 -8.34 -29.88
C GLN A 63 -7.17 -8.10 -28.46
N VAL A 64 -8.08 -8.94 -27.93
CA VAL A 64 -8.58 -8.84 -26.57
C VAL A 64 -7.48 -9.02 -25.52
N LEU A 65 -6.41 -9.77 -25.85
CA LEU A 65 -5.27 -9.97 -24.94
C LEU A 65 -4.55 -8.66 -24.60
N LEU A 66 -4.44 -7.75 -25.57
CA LEU A 66 -3.85 -6.41 -25.30
C LEU A 66 -4.70 -5.61 -24.34
N PHE A 67 -6.02 -5.65 -24.51
CA PHE A 67 -6.95 -5.01 -23.58
C PHE A 67 -6.86 -5.62 -22.17
N LEU A 68 -6.90 -6.94 -22.06
CA LEU A 68 -6.83 -7.65 -20.77
C LEU A 68 -5.51 -7.37 -20.06
N LEU A 69 -4.40 -7.36 -20.80
CA LEU A 69 -3.08 -7.01 -20.25
C LEU A 69 -3.06 -5.56 -19.74
N ALA A 70 -3.49 -4.62 -20.55
CA ALA A 70 -3.53 -3.20 -20.17
C ALA A 70 -4.45 -2.97 -18.95
N ALA A 71 -5.64 -3.56 -18.96
CA ALA A 71 -6.58 -3.47 -17.84
C ALA A 71 -6.01 -4.08 -16.55
N SER A 72 -5.34 -5.24 -16.64
CA SER A 72 -4.73 -5.90 -15.48
C SER A 72 -3.55 -5.10 -14.91
N LEU A 73 -2.70 -4.55 -15.77
CA LEU A 73 -1.60 -3.68 -15.34
C LEU A 73 -2.14 -2.40 -14.69
N TRP A 74 -3.18 -1.81 -15.26
CA TRP A 74 -3.84 -0.64 -14.69
C TRP A 74 -4.47 -0.95 -13.34
N ALA A 75 -5.22 -2.05 -13.22
CA ALA A 75 -5.82 -2.46 -11.95
C ALA A 75 -4.77 -2.70 -10.86
N ASN A 76 -3.66 -3.37 -11.20
CA ASN A 76 -2.55 -3.58 -10.27
C ASN A 76 -1.89 -2.26 -9.86
N PHE A 77 -1.72 -1.32 -10.81
CA PHE A 77 -1.21 0.02 -10.51
C PHE A 77 -2.17 0.80 -9.59
N GLN A 78 -3.49 0.70 -9.80
CA GLN A 78 -4.48 1.34 -8.92
C GLN A 78 -4.43 0.77 -7.49
N LEU A 79 -4.33 -0.55 -7.34
CA LEU A 79 -4.15 -1.18 -6.04
C LEU A 79 -2.84 -0.74 -5.36
N THR A 80 -1.76 -0.64 -6.15
CA THR A 80 -0.47 -0.13 -5.67
C THR A 80 -0.56 1.35 -5.27
N THR A 81 -1.37 2.15 -5.98
CA THR A 81 -1.63 3.54 -5.62
C THR A 81 -2.41 3.66 -4.32
N ALA A 82 -3.40 2.79 -4.10
CA ALA A 82 -4.11 2.70 -2.81
C ALA A 82 -3.11 2.45 -1.67
N ASN A 83 -2.29 1.40 -1.78
CA ASN A 83 -1.24 1.10 -0.81
C ASN A 83 -0.28 2.29 -0.57
N TYR A 84 0.09 3.01 -1.62
CA TYR A 84 0.94 4.19 -1.51
C TYR A 84 0.29 5.32 -0.70
N ILE A 85 -0.96 5.68 -0.99
CA ILE A 85 -1.65 6.77 -0.29
C ILE A 85 -1.99 6.39 1.16
N GLU A 86 -2.31 5.13 1.40
CA GLU A 86 -2.67 4.59 2.72
C GLU A 86 -1.50 4.58 3.70
N HIS A 87 -0.28 4.41 3.20
CA HIS A 87 0.91 4.22 4.03
C HIS A 87 2.00 5.27 3.81
N TYR A 88 1.72 6.34 3.07
CA TYR A 88 2.73 7.34 2.74
C TYR A 88 3.45 7.89 3.96
N GLY A 89 4.75 7.60 4.05
CA GLY A 89 5.66 8.14 5.02
C GLY A 89 5.51 7.63 6.46
N LEU A 90 4.43 6.91 6.80
CA LEU A 90 4.24 6.35 8.14
C LEU A 90 5.13 5.11 8.35
N LEU A 91 5.83 5.07 9.48
CA LEU A 91 6.77 4.01 9.80
C LEU A 91 6.37 3.30 11.09
N ARG A 92 6.29 1.98 11.04
CA ARG A 92 6.24 1.12 12.22
C ARG A 92 7.67 0.90 12.73
N ARG A 93 7.88 1.10 14.03
CA ARG A 93 9.21 0.95 14.63
C ARG A 93 9.56 -0.52 14.84
N ALA A 94 10.85 -0.82 14.78
CA ALA A 94 11.37 -2.07 15.29
C ALA A 94 11.71 -1.90 16.77
N GLY A 95 11.26 -2.83 17.60
CA GLY A 95 11.62 -2.89 19.01
C GLY A 95 13.07 -3.35 19.21
N PRO A 96 13.57 -3.32 20.45
CA PRO A 96 14.91 -3.79 20.79
C PRO A 96 15.16 -5.28 20.42
N ASP A 97 14.09 -6.07 20.35
CA ASP A 97 14.09 -7.47 19.95
C ASP A 97 14.12 -7.68 18.41
N GLY A 98 14.22 -6.58 17.64
CA GLY A 98 14.19 -6.58 16.18
C GLY A 98 12.81 -6.85 15.57
N ARG A 99 11.77 -7.04 16.40
CA ARG A 99 10.41 -7.22 15.91
C ARG A 99 9.77 -5.88 15.59
N VAL A 100 9.09 -5.81 14.46
CA VAL A 100 8.31 -4.63 14.09
C VAL A 100 7.04 -4.57 14.95
N GLU A 101 6.73 -3.40 15.51
CA GLU A 101 5.51 -3.17 16.28
C GLU A 101 4.27 -3.60 15.50
N ARG A 102 3.23 -4.04 16.23
CA ARG A 102 1.95 -4.41 15.61
C ARG A 102 1.37 -3.23 14.83
N CYS A 103 0.70 -3.53 13.71
CA CYS A 103 -0.03 -2.50 12.99
C CYS A 103 -1.11 -1.92 13.92
N ALA A 104 -1.08 -0.62 14.08
CA ALA A 104 -2.00 0.13 14.93
C ALA A 104 -2.62 1.28 14.10
N PRO A 105 -3.74 1.86 14.54
CA PRO A 105 -4.48 2.84 13.75
C PRO A 105 -3.65 4.04 13.24
N GLN A 106 -2.64 4.46 13.98
CA GLN A 106 -1.74 5.57 13.60
C GLN A 106 -0.78 5.25 12.44
N HIS A 107 -0.72 4.02 11.97
CA HIS A 107 0.18 3.59 10.90
C HIS A 107 -0.44 3.65 9.51
N SER A 108 -1.65 4.19 9.40
CA SER A 108 -2.36 4.30 8.14
C SER A 108 -3.07 5.64 8.00
N TRP A 109 -3.09 6.17 6.78
CA TRP A 109 -3.92 7.30 6.40
C TRP A 109 -5.35 6.84 6.15
N ASN A 110 -6.30 7.60 6.66
CA ASN A 110 -7.72 7.31 6.59
C ASN A 110 -8.50 8.39 5.86
N SER A 111 -9.70 8.06 5.47
CA SER A 111 -10.67 9.02 4.97
C SER A 111 -12.09 8.51 5.26
N ASN A 112 -13.07 9.42 5.31
CA ASN A 112 -14.47 9.04 5.52
C ASN A 112 -15.40 9.73 4.53
N HIS A 113 -14.92 10.03 3.32
CA HIS A 113 -15.75 10.62 2.27
C HIS A 113 -16.77 9.61 1.74
N LEU A 114 -18.05 10.02 1.73
CA LEU A 114 -19.19 9.16 1.43
C LEU A 114 -19.05 8.42 0.10
N PHE A 115 -18.78 9.15 -0.99
CA PHE A 115 -18.65 8.55 -2.32
C PHE A 115 -17.53 7.52 -2.38
N SER A 116 -16.35 7.82 -1.83
CA SER A 116 -15.24 6.86 -1.80
C SER A 116 -15.56 5.65 -0.93
N ASN A 117 -16.25 5.85 0.21
CA ASN A 117 -16.69 4.72 1.06
C ASN A 117 -17.57 3.74 0.29
N TRP A 118 -18.50 4.23 -0.51
CA TRP A 118 -19.37 3.38 -1.33
C TRP A 118 -18.59 2.68 -2.45
N ALA A 119 -17.78 3.43 -3.18
CA ALA A 119 -17.10 2.91 -4.35
C ALA A 119 -15.97 1.91 -4.04
N VAL A 120 -15.29 2.06 -2.88
CA VAL A 120 -14.20 1.17 -2.46
C VAL A 120 -14.54 0.31 -1.24
N PHE A 121 -15.83 0.06 -0.97
CA PHE A 121 -16.27 -0.82 0.11
C PHE A 121 -15.64 -0.48 1.46
N HIS A 122 -15.65 0.78 1.84
CA HIS A 122 -15.07 1.32 3.08
C HIS A 122 -13.55 1.09 3.25
N LEU A 123 -12.81 0.70 2.21
CA LEU A 123 -11.36 0.46 2.28
C LEU A 123 -10.60 1.67 2.85
N GLN A 124 -11.10 2.89 2.62
CA GLN A 124 -10.49 4.10 3.14
C GLN A 124 -10.59 4.28 4.68
N ARG A 125 -11.35 3.41 5.39
CA ARG A 125 -11.31 3.24 6.85
C ARG A 125 -10.18 2.28 7.22
N HIS A 126 -9.02 2.55 6.69
CA HIS A 126 -7.90 1.64 6.58
C HIS A 126 -7.28 1.25 7.92
N SER A 127 -7.25 2.17 8.88
CA SER A 127 -6.78 1.91 10.23
C SER A 127 -7.59 0.83 10.95
N ASP A 128 -8.92 0.86 10.82
CA ASP A 128 -9.78 -0.15 11.43
C ASP A 128 -9.67 -1.50 10.71
N HIS A 129 -9.49 -1.47 9.39
CA HIS A 129 -9.20 -2.67 8.61
C HIS A 129 -7.91 -3.37 9.08
N HIS A 130 -6.82 -2.63 9.29
CA HIS A 130 -5.56 -3.19 9.78
C HIS A 130 -5.61 -3.63 11.24
N ALA A 131 -6.32 -2.89 12.09
CA ALA A 131 -6.48 -3.27 13.49
C ALA A 131 -7.36 -4.52 13.66
N HIS A 132 -8.30 -4.73 12.75
CA HIS A 132 -9.29 -5.80 12.79
C HIS A 132 -9.48 -6.49 11.43
N PRO A 133 -8.48 -7.24 10.91
CA PRO A 133 -8.49 -7.76 9.53
C PRO A 133 -9.64 -8.73 9.24
N MET A 134 -10.23 -9.34 10.27
CA MET A 134 -11.39 -10.23 10.13
C MET A 134 -12.73 -9.48 10.13
N ARG A 135 -12.72 -8.16 10.32
CA ARG A 135 -13.95 -7.37 10.29
C ARG A 135 -14.43 -7.20 8.86
N ARG A 136 -15.72 -7.46 8.64
CA ARG A 136 -16.34 -7.26 7.34
C ARG A 136 -16.35 -5.77 6.97
N TYR A 137 -16.24 -5.44 5.68
CA TYR A 137 -16.13 -4.05 5.21
C TYR A 137 -17.32 -3.17 5.66
N GLN A 138 -18.54 -3.72 5.74
CA GLN A 138 -19.73 -3.00 6.20
C GLN A 138 -19.63 -2.52 7.65
N SER A 139 -18.85 -3.23 8.47
CA SER A 139 -18.66 -2.97 9.90
C SER A 139 -17.41 -2.17 10.22
N LEU A 140 -16.64 -1.75 9.20
CA LEU A 140 -15.46 -0.91 9.39
C LEU A 140 -15.85 0.46 9.94
N ARG A 141 -15.14 0.87 10.99
CA ARG A 141 -15.43 2.10 11.74
C ARG A 141 -14.53 3.23 11.27
N HIS A 142 -15.06 4.42 11.27
CA HIS A 142 -14.24 5.62 11.21
C HIS A 142 -13.60 5.87 12.58
N VAL A 143 -12.32 6.23 12.57
CA VAL A 143 -11.55 6.62 13.75
C VAL A 143 -11.05 8.04 13.51
N ASP A 144 -11.40 8.97 14.39
CA ASP A 144 -11.09 10.41 14.21
C ASP A 144 -9.64 10.73 14.57
N ASP A 145 -9.11 10.11 15.65
CA ASP A 145 -7.79 10.39 16.21
C ASP A 145 -6.64 9.63 15.50
N VAL A 146 -6.71 9.54 14.18
CA VAL A 146 -5.70 8.88 13.33
C VAL A 146 -5.37 9.75 12.13
N PRO A 147 -4.23 9.52 11.44
CA PRO A 147 -3.88 10.31 10.26
C PRO A 147 -5.00 10.34 9.22
N GLN A 148 -5.45 11.55 8.84
CA GLN A 148 -6.54 11.75 7.90
C GLN A 148 -6.04 12.31 6.56
N LEU A 149 -6.50 11.70 5.47
CA LEU A 149 -6.32 12.23 4.12
C LEU A 149 -7.19 13.48 3.93
N PRO A 150 -6.71 14.50 3.22
CA PRO A 150 -7.49 15.72 3.00
C PRO A 150 -8.64 15.55 2.01
N ASN A 151 -8.75 14.41 1.34
CA ASN A 151 -9.82 14.08 0.39
C ASN A 151 -10.10 12.59 0.38
N GLY A 152 -11.16 12.16 -0.30
CA GLY A 152 -11.44 10.76 -0.60
C GLY A 152 -10.43 10.16 -1.60
N TYR A 153 -10.40 8.85 -1.71
CA TYR A 153 -9.37 8.12 -2.48
C TYR A 153 -9.24 8.57 -3.94
N PHE A 154 -10.34 8.83 -4.65
CA PHE A 154 -10.26 9.25 -6.07
C PHE A 154 -9.53 10.57 -6.25
N GLY A 155 -9.79 11.56 -5.38
CA GLY A 155 -9.04 12.81 -5.37
C GLY A 155 -7.57 12.60 -5.01
N MET A 156 -7.30 11.75 -4.01
CA MET A 156 -5.94 11.46 -3.58
C MET A 156 -5.14 10.66 -4.61
N PHE A 157 -5.77 9.73 -5.36
CA PHE A 157 -5.14 9.03 -6.49
C PHE A 157 -4.68 10.02 -7.56
N THR A 158 -5.59 10.92 -7.95
CA THR A 158 -5.26 11.95 -8.95
C THR A 158 -4.07 12.82 -8.50
N ILE A 159 -4.07 13.26 -7.25
CA ILE A 159 -2.97 14.08 -6.70
C ILE A 159 -1.66 13.28 -6.63
N ALA A 160 -1.71 11.98 -6.28
CA ALA A 160 -0.54 11.13 -6.18
C ALA A 160 0.19 10.96 -7.52
N TYR A 161 -0.52 11.02 -8.65
CA TYR A 161 0.08 10.93 -9.99
C TYR A 161 0.98 12.13 -10.33
N PHE A 162 0.88 13.21 -9.56
CA PHE A 162 1.71 14.41 -9.68
C PHE A 162 2.59 14.57 -8.41
N PRO A 163 3.77 13.91 -8.33
CA PRO A 163 4.59 13.88 -7.12
C PRO A 163 4.89 15.25 -6.49
N PRO A 164 5.18 16.34 -7.25
CA PRO A 164 5.38 17.65 -6.63
C PRO A 164 4.16 18.14 -5.84
N LEU A 165 2.98 17.96 -6.41
CA LEU A 165 1.72 18.34 -5.76
C LEU A 165 1.42 17.44 -4.53
N TRP A 166 1.69 16.14 -4.66
CA TRP A 166 1.59 15.19 -3.56
C TRP A 166 2.46 15.60 -2.37
N PHE A 167 3.74 15.88 -2.62
CA PHE A 167 4.68 16.26 -1.56
C PHE A 167 4.28 17.59 -0.91
N ALA A 168 3.86 18.58 -1.71
CA ALA A 168 3.39 19.86 -1.19
C ALA A 168 2.17 19.69 -0.26
N LEU A 169 1.27 18.76 -0.59
CA LEU A 169 0.07 18.49 0.17
C LEU A 169 0.33 17.62 1.41
N MET A 170 1.12 16.55 1.26
CA MET A 170 1.18 15.47 2.25
C MET A 170 2.39 15.54 3.20
N ASP A 171 3.52 16.17 2.81
CA ASP A 171 4.72 16.15 3.65
C ASP A 171 4.50 16.89 4.98
N ALA A 172 3.90 18.07 4.95
CA ALA A 172 3.59 18.81 6.18
C ALA A 172 2.54 18.09 7.05
N ARG A 173 1.55 17.46 6.41
CA ARG A 173 0.54 16.66 7.12
C ARG A 173 1.14 15.43 7.79
N LEU A 174 2.11 14.78 7.12
CA LEU A 174 2.82 13.65 7.70
C LEU A 174 3.60 14.07 8.95
N VAL A 175 4.34 15.19 8.90
CA VAL A 175 5.07 15.71 10.03
C VAL A 175 4.14 16.00 11.21
N ALA A 176 3.00 16.62 10.95
CA ALA A 176 1.99 16.88 11.98
C ALA A 176 1.41 15.57 12.56
N ALA A 177 1.06 14.60 11.71
CA ALA A 177 0.47 13.33 12.11
C ALA A 177 1.40 12.49 13.02
N VAL A 178 2.71 12.63 12.89
CA VAL A 178 3.68 11.97 13.75
C VAL A 178 4.22 12.87 14.86
N HIS A 179 3.59 14.04 15.12
CA HIS A 179 4.01 15.01 16.15
C HIS A 179 5.50 15.42 16.03
N SER A 180 5.97 15.62 14.80
CA SER A 180 7.37 15.94 14.46
C SER A 180 8.40 14.89 14.90
N ASP A 181 7.98 13.68 15.21
CA ASP A 181 8.87 12.57 15.55
C ASP A 181 9.48 11.94 14.29
N ALA A 182 10.69 12.37 13.93
CA ALA A 182 11.40 11.88 12.75
C ALA A 182 11.62 10.34 12.76
N SER A 183 11.62 9.69 13.94
CA SER A 183 11.78 8.24 14.06
C SER A 183 10.55 7.45 13.58
N ARG A 184 9.41 8.12 13.44
CA ARG A 184 8.14 7.57 12.91
C ARG A 184 7.94 7.84 11.41
N ILE A 185 8.93 8.47 10.76
CA ILE A 185 8.85 8.80 9.33
C ILE A 185 9.73 7.87 8.51
N ASN A 186 9.11 7.20 7.55
CA ASN A 186 9.80 6.44 6.51
C ASN A 186 10.29 7.38 5.41
N PHE A 187 11.54 7.84 5.51
CA PHE A 187 12.17 8.70 4.53
C PHE A 187 12.71 7.91 3.33
N SER A 188 12.60 8.48 2.15
CA SER A 188 13.44 8.07 1.02
C SER A 188 14.92 8.27 1.40
N PRO A 189 15.77 7.22 1.39
CA PRO A 189 17.15 7.32 1.89
C PRO A 189 17.94 8.46 1.25
N ARG A 190 17.79 8.65 -0.07
CA ARG A 190 18.51 9.69 -0.82
C ARG A 190 18.07 11.11 -0.49
N ARG A 191 16.89 11.30 0.08
CA ARG A 191 16.32 12.63 0.36
C ARG A 191 16.20 12.93 1.84
N ARG A 192 16.55 11.97 2.71
CA ARG A 192 16.34 12.06 4.16
C ARG A 192 16.91 13.35 4.74
N ALA A 193 18.21 13.62 4.58
CA ALA A 193 18.84 14.78 5.16
C ALA A 193 18.23 16.12 4.69
N ALA A 194 17.90 16.22 3.40
CA ALA A 194 17.28 17.41 2.84
C ALA A 194 15.85 17.63 3.37
N LEU A 195 15.08 16.53 3.50
CA LEU A 195 13.72 16.58 4.03
C LEU A 195 13.70 16.90 5.52
N MET A 196 14.60 16.33 6.31
CA MET A 196 14.74 16.65 7.74
C MET A 196 15.01 18.14 7.92
N ARG A 197 16.02 18.69 7.25
CA ARG A 197 16.29 20.15 7.28
C ARG A 197 15.10 20.99 6.85
N ARG A 198 14.46 20.63 5.73
CA ARG A 198 13.30 21.37 5.19
C ARG A 198 12.15 21.47 6.18
N HIS A 199 11.94 20.45 6.99
CA HIS A 199 10.82 20.36 7.92
C HIS A 199 11.22 20.57 9.39
N GLY A 200 12.47 21.00 9.66
CA GLY A 200 12.93 21.31 11.01
C GLY A 200 12.99 20.09 11.95
N LEU A 201 13.25 18.90 11.38
CA LEU A 201 13.26 17.63 12.13
C LEU A 201 14.66 17.26 12.66
N ASP A 202 15.68 18.06 12.34
CA ASP A 202 17.06 17.80 12.76
C ASP A 202 17.29 18.10 14.25
N ALA A 203 16.42 18.90 14.86
CA ALA A 203 16.53 19.37 16.24
C ALA A 203 15.70 18.56 17.24
N SER A 204 15.04 17.49 16.84
CA SER A 204 14.26 16.67 17.78
C SER A 204 15.20 15.83 18.63
N PRO A 205 15.32 16.07 19.97
CA PRO A 205 16.10 15.21 20.83
C PRO A 205 15.53 13.80 20.79
N ALA A 206 16.42 12.80 20.76
CA ALA A 206 16.03 11.43 21.03
C ALA A 206 15.21 11.42 22.32
N ALA A 207 14.00 10.84 22.29
CA ALA A 207 13.22 10.64 23.50
C ALA A 207 14.11 9.93 24.54
N PRO A 208 14.04 10.33 25.81
CA PRO A 208 14.79 9.64 26.86
C PRO A 208 14.40 8.16 26.87
N ALA A 209 15.40 7.32 27.05
CA ALA A 209 15.32 5.86 27.09
C ALA A 209 14.44 5.35 28.23
#